data_79a5ca45a4772f32ec7a3b622532981e
#
_entry.id   79a5ca45a4772f32ec7a3b622532981e
#
_cell.length_a   1.000
_cell.length_b   1.000
_cell.length_c   1.000
_cell.angle_alpha   90.00
_cell.angle_beta   90.00
_cell.angle_gamma   90.00
#
_symmetry.space_group_name_H-M   'P 1'
#
loop_
_entity.id
_entity.type
_entity.pdbx_description
1 polymer ?
#
loop_
_entity_poly.entity_id
_entity_poly.type
_entity_poly.pdbx_seq_one_letter_code
_entity_poly.pdbx_strand_id
1 'polypeptide(L)'
;DWQLLNNSVFNHKGLIDIREYDKEQVIHPEDVIDLTKQVDSNGCLSWEAPSGNWTIIRMGHTSTGRKNCAAPDTGVGLECDKFSKQAIQLHFNKMMDLLYPLIKPYVHQIQIGLEIDSWEVGMQNWTSGFEDEFCERTGYDLIRYLPAMTGKIVGSKEITERFLWDIRRIQADLLADNYYGEFRSLCNQYGLVSYCEPYDRGPMEELQIGSRV
;
A
#
# COMPACT_ATOMS: atom_id res chain seq x y z
N ASP A 1 5.76 -3.82 15.95
CA ASP A 1 6.51 -3.85 14.70
C ASP A 1 5.62 -4.39 13.58
N TRP A 2 4.99 -3.46 12.82
CA TRP A 2 4.03 -3.78 11.76
C TRP A 2 4.58 -4.73 10.68
N GLN A 3 5.87 -4.62 10.35
CA GLN A 3 6.53 -5.52 9.41
C GLN A 3 6.66 -6.94 9.96
N LEU A 4 6.88 -7.08 11.26
CA LEU A 4 6.95 -8.40 11.90
C LEU A 4 5.57 -9.07 11.94
N LEU A 5 4.51 -8.31 12.19
CA LEU A 5 3.13 -8.82 12.11
C LEU A 5 2.78 -9.28 10.68
N ASN A 6 3.19 -8.54 9.66
CA ASN A 6 3.00 -8.93 8.28
C ASN A 6 3.79 -10.20 7.89
N ASN A 7 5.04 -10.30 8.30
CA ASN A 7 5.84 -11.51 8.05
C ASN A 7 5.34 -12.73 8.81
N SER A 8 4.70 -12.57 9.96
CA SER A 8 4.16 -13.68 10.74
C SER A 8 2.86 -14.23 10.15
N VAL A 9 2.06 -13.42 9.48
CA VAL A 9 0.84 -13.86 8.79
C VAL A 9 1.17 -14.80 7.63
N PHE A 10 2.25 -14.55 6.88
CA PHE A 10 2.67 -15.41 5.77
C PHE A 10 3.43 -16.67 6.20
N ASN A 11 3.99 -16.70 7.40
CA ASN A 11 4.79 -17.84 7.85
C ASN A 11 4.00 -18.94 8.55
N HIS A 12 2.69 -18.98 8.56
CA HIS A 12 1.82 -20.02 9.16
C HIS A 12 2.22 -20.51 10.58
N LYS A 13 3.23 -19.92 11.16
CA LYS A 13 3.71 -20.25 12.51
C LYS A 13 3.13 -19.28 13.52
N GLY A 14 1.90 -19.57 13.84
CA GLY A 14 1.26 -18.93 14.97
C GLY A 14 0.26 -17.87 14.54
N LEU A 15 -0.99 -18.25 14.56
CA LEU A 15 -1.97 -17.33 15.12
C LEU A 15 -1.28 -16.61 16.28
N ILE A 16 -1.19 -15.30 16.20
CA ILE A 16 -0.66 -14.50 17.30
C ILE A 16 -1.41 -14.98 18.53
N ASP A 17 -0.66 -15.57 19.45
CA ASP A 17 -1.20 -15.94 20.75
C ASP A 17 -1.74 -14.67 21.37
N ILE A 18 -3.06 -14.55 21.34
CA ILE A 18 -3.74 -13.34 21.72
C ILE A 18 -3.80 -13.36 23.23
N ARG A 19 -2.67 -12.98 23.82
CA ARG A 19 -2.56 -12.83 25.26
C ARG A 19 -3.70 -11.96 25.76
N GLU A 20 -4.19 -12.28 26.94
CA GLU A 20 -5.06 -11.40 27.67
C GLU A 20 -4.37 -10.05 27.78
N TYR A 21 -5.02 -9.00 27.33
CA TYR A 21 -4.54 -7.64 27.45
C TYR A 21 -5.18 -6.97 28.65
N ASP A 22 -4.42 -6.12 29.31
CA ASP A 22 -4.90 -5.30 30.40
C ASP A 22 -5.91 -4.29 29.84
N LYS A 23 -7.15 -4.33 30.34
CA LYS A 23 -8.21 -3.40 29.91
C LYS A 23 -7.87 -1.95 30.18
N GLU A 24 -6.99 -1.66 31.15
CA GLU A 24 -6.51 -0.31 31.43
C GLU A 24 -5.56 0.22 30.35
N GLN A 25 -5.06 -0.64 29.45
CA GLN A 25 -4.20 -0.26 28.32
C GLN A 25 -4.96 -0.03 27.01
N VAL A 26 -6.28 -0.17 27.02
CA VAL A 26 -7.12 0.07 25.84
C VAL A 26 -7.23 1.57 25.59
N ILE A 27 -6.90 1.99 24.39
CA ILE A 27 -7.10 3.38 23.93
C ILE A 27 -8.53 3.50 23.41
N HIS A 28 -9.30 4.46 23.92
CA HIS A 28 -10.60 4.78 23.32
C HIS A 28 -10.40 5.67 22.09
N PRO A 29 -11.07 5.38 20.95
CA PRO A 29 -10.92 6.17 19.72
C PRO A 29 -11.20 7.66 19.92
N GLU A 30 -12.09 8.02 20.85
CA GLU A 30 -12.42 9.40 21.22
C GLU A 30 -11.30 10.11 21.99
N ASP A 31 -10.37 9.38 22.59
CA ASP A 31 -9.22 9.92 23.30
C ASP A 31 -8.02 10.16 22.35
N VAL A 32 -8.12 9.73 21.10
CA VAL A 32 -7.11 9.98 20.08
C VAL A 32 -7.32 11.37 19.49
N ILE A 33 -6.34 12.24 19.70
CA ILE A 33 -6.36 13.62 19.20
C ILE A 33 -5.43 13.74 18.00
N ASP A 34 -5.95 14.15 16.86
CA ASP A 34 -5.14 14.49 15.69
C ASP A 34 -4.45 15.85 15.89
N LEU A 35 -3.13 15.82 15.97
CA LEU A 35 -2.28 17.02 16.14
C LEU A 35 -1.55 17.40 14.84
N THR A 36 -1.91 16.80 13.70
CA THR A 36 -1.21 17.04 12.42
C THR A 36 -1.17 18.51 12.03
N LYS A 37 -2.26 19.24 12.29
CA LYS A 37 -2.35 20.69 11.97
C LYS A 37 -1.56 21.59 12.93
N GLN A 38 -1.11 21.07 14.07
CA GLN A 38 -0.28 21.77 15.06
C GLN A 38 1.22 21.59 14.80
N VAL A 39 1.59 20.79 13.80
CA VAL A 39 2.97 20.59 13.37
C VAL A 39 3.32 21.63 12.30
N ASP A 40 4.39 22.39 12.53
CA ASP A 40 4.87 23.39 11.57
C ASP A 40 5.68 22.77 10.43
N SER A 41 6.09 23.59 9.47
CA SER A 41 6.90 23.16 8.30
C SER A 41 8.29 22.61 8.67
N ASN A 42 8.78 22.88 9.89
CA ASN A 42 10.03 22.33 10.41
C ASN A 42 9.80 21.01 11.16
N GLY A 43 8.56 20.55 11.27
CA GLY A 43 8.18 19.35 12.01
C GLY A 43 8.11 19.56 13.53
N CYS A 44 8.02 20.82 14.00
CA CYS A 44 7.84 21.14 15.40
C CYS A 44 6.37 21.15 15.77
N LEU A 45 6.02 20.39 16.81
CA LEU A 45 4.67 20.36 17.38
C LEU A 45 4.54 21.46 18.45
N SER A 46 3.50 22.30 18.33
CA SER A 46 3.07 23.26 19.35
C SER A 46 1.66 22.91 19.81
N TRP A 47 1.54 22.40 21.02
CA TRP A 47 0.28 21.92 21.57
C TRP A 47 0.17 22.18 23.07
N GLU A 48 -0.91 22.81 23.51
CA GLU A 48 -1.26 22.94 24.91
C GLU A 48 -2.00 21.70 25.36
N ALA A 49 -1.27 20.75 25.99
CA ALA A 49 -1.82 19.48 26.44
C ALA A 49 -2.84 19.70 27.55
N PRO A 50 -4.04 19.11 27.48
CA PRO A 50 -4.96 19.04 28.61
C PRO A 50 -4.32 18.31 29.80
N SER A 51 -4.89 18.49 31.00
CA SER A 51 -4.43 17.76 32.19
C SER A 51 -4.52 16.26 31.96
N GLY A 52 -3.47 15.52 32.27
CA GLY A 52 -3.41 14.07 32.14
C GLY A 52 -2.04 13.57 31.66
N ASN A 53 -1.97 12.25 31.40
CA ASN A 53 -0.79 11.59 30.86
C ASN A 53 -1.01 11.34 29.36
N TRP A 54 -0.13 11.88 28.52
CA TRP A 54 -0.25 11.78 27.07
C TRP A 54 0.92 11.02 26.45
N THR A 55 0.60 10.25 25.43
CA THR A 55 1.61 9.65 24.55
C THR A 55 1.47 10.27 23.16
N ILE A 56 2.53 10.91 22.69
CA ILE A 56 2.58 11.47 21.34
C ILE A 56 3.13 10.41 20.41
N ILE A 57 2.38 10.07 19.37
CA ILE A 57 2.80 9.16 18.31
C ILE A 57 2.98 10.00 17.03
N ARG A 58 4.20 10.01 16.50
CA ARG A 58 4.49 10.61 15.19
C ARG A 58 4.55 9.50 14.16
N MET A 59 3.66 9.56 13.19
CA MET A 59 3.64 8.65 12.06
C MET A 59 3.99 9.39 10.77
N GLY A 60 4.54 8.67 9.81
CA GLY A 60 4.88 9.21 8.51
C GLY A 60 5.25 8.09 7.57
N HIS A 61 5.27 8.39 6.28
CA HIS A 61 5.70 7.46 5.25
C HIS A 61 6.85 8.03 4.43
N THR A 62 7.62 7.15 3.83
CA THR A 62 8.74 7.50 2.96
C THR A 62 8.89 6.43 1.89
N SER A 63 9.70 6.72 0.87
CA SER A 63 10.05 5.72 -0.13
C SER A 63 10.63 4.47 0.53
N THR A 64 10.27 3.29 0.03
CA THR A 64 10.86 2.02 0.45
C THR A 64 12.35 1.94 0.15
N GLY A 65 12.84 2.78 -0.77
CA GLY A 65 14.21 2.75 -1.27
C GLY A 65 14.53 1.51 -2.11
N ARG A 66 13.55 0.66 -2.38
CA ARG A 66 13.74 -0.53 -3.20
C ARG A 66 13.94 -0.16 -4.66
N LYS A 67 14.82 -0.90 -5.30
CA LYS A 67 15.09 -0.77 -6.73
C LYS A 67 14.56 -2.00 -7.44
N ASN A 68 14.17 -1.81 -8.70
CA ASN A 68 13.84 -2.92 -9.57
C ASN A 68 15.02 -3.90 -9.68
N CYS A 69 14.72 -5.19 -9.67
CA CYS A 69 15.71 -6.25 -9.86
C CYS A 69 15.61 -6.83 -11.28
N ALA A 70 16.63 -7.60 -11.65
CA ALA A 70 16.81 -8.15 -13.00
C ALA A 70 16.84 -7.09 -14.12
N ALA A 71 17.18 -5.84 -13.78
CA ALA A 71 17.32 -4.75 -14.75
C ALA A 71 18.80 -4.62 -15.19
N PRO A 72 19.05 -4.24 -16.47
CA PRO A 72 20.39 -3.87 -16.89
C PRO A 72 20.87 -2.63 -16.15
N ASP A 73 22.18 -2.43 -16.01
CA ASP A 73 22.77 -1.32 -15.24
C ASP A 73 22.19 0.05 -15.58
N THR A 74 21.86 0.28 -16.85
CA THR A 74 21.25 1.53 -17.33
C THR A 74 19.76 1.64 -17.02
N GLY A 75 19.12 0.57 -16.62
CA GLY A 75 17.68 0.49 -16.28
C GLY A 75 17.40 0.40 -14.79
N VAL A 76 18.46 0.35 -13.94
CA VAL A 76 18.26 0.28 -12.49
C VAL A 76 17.71 1.60 -11.94
N GLY A 77 16.58 1.55 -11.25
CA GLY A 77 15.94 2.70 -10.64
C GLY A 77 15.07 2.30 -9.44
N LEU A 78 14.47 3.29 -8.81
CA LEU A 78 13.51 3.02 -7.75
C LEU A 78 12.26 2.36 -8.33
N GLU A 79 11.69 1.42 -7.57
CA GLU A 79 10.36 0.91 -7.85
C GLU A 79 9.32 2.02 -7.82
N CYS A 80 8.32 1.93 -8.71
CA CYS A 80 7.21 2.87 -8.70
C CYS A 80 6.27 2.59 -7.51
N ASP A 81 5.52 3.60 -7.12
CA ASP A 81 4.43 3.45 -6.15
C ASP A 81 3.29 2.64 -6.80
N LYS A 82 3.15 1.37 -6.38
CA LYS A 82 2.18 0.43 -6.97
C LYS A 82 0.74 0.67 -6.50
N PHE A 83 0.53 1.55 -5.51
CA PHE A 83 -0.81 1.99 -5.11
C PHE A 83 -1.27 3.24 -5.86
N SER A 84 -0.40 3.85 -6.66
CA SER A 84 -0.67 5.08 -7.40
C SER A 84 -0.83 4.82 -8.91
N LYS A 85 -2.02 5.10 -9.45
CA LYS A 85 -2.26 5.07 -10.91
C LYS A 85 -1.31 5.99 -11.67
N GLN A 86 -1.05 7.18 -11.12
CA GLN A 86 -0.17 8.15 -11.76
C GLN A 86 1.27 7.62 -11.88
N ALA A 87 1.73 6.87 -10.88
CA ALA A 87 3.08 6.30 -10.91
C ALA A 87 3.24 5.23 -11.99
N ILE A 88 2.27 4.31 -12.11
CA ILE A 88 2.30 3.30 -13.18
C ILE A 88 2.12 3.93 -14.56
N GLN A 89 1.24 4.93 -14.69
CA GLN A 89 1.06 5.67 -15.95
C GLN A 89 2.36 6.35 -16.39
N LEU A 90 3.06 7.01 -15.46
CA LEU A 90 4.34 7.64 -15.76
C LEU A 90 5.37 6.61 -16.25
N HIS A 91 5.52 5.50 -15.54
CA HIS A 91 6.44 4.43 -15.88
C HIS A 91 6.11 3.82 -17.25
N PHE A 92 4.85 3.42 -17.43
CA PHE A 92 4.35 2.84 -18.66
C PHE A 92 4.55 3.76 -19.88
N ASN A 93 4.15 5.02 -19.76
CA ASN A 93 4.24 5.98 -20.85
C ASN A 93 5.70 6.23 -21.26
N LYS A 94 6.62 6.32 -20.30
CA LYS A 94 8.06 6.48 -20.61
C LYS A 94 8.64 5.27 -21.36
N MET A 95 8.21 4.07 -21.02
CA MET A 95 8.59 2.88 -21.78
C MET A 95 7.96 2.90 -23.19
N MET A 96 6.69 3.25 -23.29
CA MET A 96 5.96 3.25 -24.56
C MET A 96 6.42 4.36 -25.51
N ASP A 97 6.88 5.51 -25.01
CA ASP A 97 7.51 6.56 -25.83
C ASP A 97 8.65 6.00 -26.70
N LEU A 98 9.39 5.04 -26.18
CA LEU A 98 10.50 4.38 -26.87
C LEU A 98 10.08 3.16 -27.69
N LEU A 99 9.20 2.35 -27.14
CA LEU A 99 8.84 1.04 -27.70
C LEU A 99 7.76 1.14 -28.79
N TYR A 100 6.72 1.96 -28.55
CA TYR A 100 5.55 1.96 -29.44
C TYR A 100 5.85 2.35 -30.89
N PRO A 101 6.71 3.34 -31.18
CA PRO A 101 7.08 3.65 -32.58
C PRO A 101 7.64 2.45 -33.34
N LEU A 102 8.31 1.53 -32.65
CA LEU A 102 8.93 0.34 -33.24
C LEU A 102 7.92 -0.79 -33.46
N ILE A 103 6.96 -0.97 -32.56
CA ILE A 103 5.99 -2.08 -32.61
C ILE A 103 4.68 -1.72 -33.31
N LYS A 104 4.32 -0.44 -33.39
CA LYS A 104 3.07 0.05 -33.98
C LYS A 104 2.71 -0.58 -35.33
N PRO A 105 3.65 -0.75 -36.30
CA PRO A 105 3.33 -1.37 -37.57
C PRO A 105 2.82 -2.82 -37.44
N TYR A 106 3.12 -3.49 -36.37
CA TYR A 106 2.86 -4.92 -36.16
C TYR A 106 1.65 -5.21 -35.25
N VAL A 107 1.17 -4.24 -34.46
CA VAL A 107 0.09 -4.40 -33.48
C VAL A 107 -1.18 -5.04 -34.06
N HIS A 108 -1.50 -4.81 -35.34
CA HIS A 108 -2.66 -5.41 -35.99
C HIS A 108 -2.32 -6.65 -36.82
N GLN A 109 -1.05 -7.06 -36.85
CA GLN A 109 -0.57 -8.21 -37.65
C GLN A 109 -0.27 -9.41 -36.77
N ILE A 110 0.23 -9.15 -35.57
CA ILE A 110 0.57 -10.18 -34.56
C ILE A 110 0.05 -9.73 -33.18
N GLN A 111 -0.17 -10.67 -32.30
CA GLN A 111 -0.46 -10.38 -30.90
C GLN A 111 0.85 -9.99 -30.19
N ILE A 112 0.88 -8.78 -29.61
CA ILE A 112 2.01 -8.30 -28.83
C ILE A 112 1.52 -8.13 -27.38
N GLY A 113 2.25 -8.68 -26.42
CA GLY A 113 1.95 -8.58 -25.02
C GLY A 113 3.06 -7.92 -24.21
N LEU A 114 2.66 -7.28 -23.12
CA LEU A 114 3.55 -6.80 -22.08
C LEU A 114 3.24 -7.53 -20.78
N GLU A 115 4.25 -7.77 -19.99
CA GLU A 115 4.16 -8.54 -18.76
C GLU A 115 4.58 -7.72 -17.56
N ILE A 116 3.85 -7.89 -16.46
CA ILE A 116 4.29 -7.56 -15.12
C ILE A 116 4.71 -8.87 -14.46
N ASP A 117 5.99 -8.95 -14.16
CA ASP A 117 6.60 -10.06 -13.45
C ASP A 117 6.18 -10.09 -11.97
N SER A 118 6.56 -11.13 -11.25
CA SER A 118 6.24 -11.32 -9.84
C SER A 118 6.69 -10.15 -8.97
N TRP A 119 6.03 -9.99 -7.82
CA TRP A 119 6.40 -8.96 -6.86
C TRP A 119 7.61 -9.38 -6.00
N GLU A 120 8.80 -8.92 -6.31
CA GLU A 120 10.04 -9.36 -5.65
C GLU A 120 10.73 -8.28 -4.80
N VAL A 121 10.16 -7.10 -4.67
CA VAL A 121 10.82 -5.93 -4.09
C VAL A 121 10.43 -5.62 -2.64
N GLY A 122 9.80 -6.56 -1.96
CA GLY A 122 9.35 -6.41 -0.58
C GLY A 122 8.05 -5.64 -0.45
N MET A 123 7.69 -5.29 0.77
CA MET A 123 6.36 -4.74 1.08
C MET A 123 6.30 -3.24 0.85
N GLN A 124 5.19 -2.80 0.26
CA GLN A 124 4.69 -1.44 0.29
C GLN A 124 3.41 -1.43 1.14
N ASN A 125 3.23 -0.46 2.01
CA ASN A 125 2.06 -0.39 2.90
C ASN A 125 1.36 0.96 2.93
N TRP A 126 1.87 1.95 2.18
CA TRP A 126 1.31 3.29 2.15
C TRP A 126 1.52 3.97 0.81
N THR A 127 0.68 4.97 0.53
CA THR A 127 0.80 5.89 -0.61
C THR A 127 0.26 7.25 -0.22
N SER A 128 0.55 8.27 -1.01
CA SER A 128 -0.07 9.59 -0.83
C SER A 128 -1.58 9.50 -1.03
N GLY A 129 -2.35 10.10 -0.12
CA GLY A 129 -3.82 10.06 -0.16
C GLY A 129 -4.43 8.75 0.35
N PHE A 130 -3.65 7.88 1.00
CA PHE A 130 -4.17 6.62 1.54
C PHE A 130 -5.27 6.84 2.60
N GLU A 131 -5.20 7.94 3.36
CA GLU A 131 -6.21 8.31 4.34
C GLU A 131 -7.57 8.57 3.69
N ASP A 132 -7.59 9.28 2.56
CA ASP A 132 -8.81 9.58 1.81
C ASP A 132 -9.41 8.30 1.23
N GLU A 133 -8.60 7.47 0.60
CA GLU A 133 -9.00 6.14 0.08
C GLU A 133 -9.55 5.25 1.19
N PHE A 134 -8.92 5.25 2.35
CA PHE A 134 -9.39 4.49 3.49
C PHE A 134 -10.77 4.96 3.95
N CYS A 135 -10.92 6.27 4.15
CA CYS A 135 -12.17 6.87 4.60
C CYS A 135 -13.32 6.62 3.59
N GLU A 136 -13.04 6.76 2.29
CA GLU A 136 -14.02 6.52 1.23
C GLU A 136 -14.50 5.05 1.22
N ARG A 137 -13.60 4.10 1.38
CA ARG A 137 -13.91 2.66 1.30
C ARG A 137 -14.51 2.10 2.58
N THR A 138 -14.19 2.66 3.75
CA THR A 138 -14.64 2.13 5.05
C THR A 138 -15.72 2.96 5.72
N GLY A 139 -15.79 4.26 5.40
CA GLY A 139 -16.74 5.19 6.01
C GLY A 139 -16.36 5.67 7.40
N TYR A 140 -15.12 5.45 7.85
CA TYR A 140 -14.65 5.93 9.15
C TYR A 140 -13.23 6.51 9.09
N ASP A 141 -12.89 7.34 10.10
CA ASP A 141 -11.63 8.05 10.19
C ASP A 141 -10.47 7.12 10.59
N LEU A 142 -9.50 6.99 9.72
CA LEU A 142 -8.29 6.19 9.92
C LEU A 142 -7.43 6.69 11.09
N ILE A 143 -7.33 8.01 11.28
CA ILE A 143 -6.40 8.63 12.25
C ILE A 143 -6.67 8.15 13.67
N ARG A 144 -7.94 7.99 14.04
CA ARG A 144 -8.35 7.52 15.36
C ARG A 144 -7.87 6.11 15.70
N TYR A 145 -7.57 5.31 14.68
CA TYR A 145 -7.16 3.91 14.84
C TYR A 145 -5.67 3.68 14.53
N LEU A 146 -4.95 4.69 14.06
CA LEU A 146 -3.52 4.58 13.75
C LEU A 146 -2.67 4.03 14.93
N PRO A 147 -2.98 4.30 16.21
CA PRO A 147 -2.23 3.68 17.31
C PRO A 147 -2.21 2.14 17.25
N ALA A 148 -3.22 1.51 16.65
CA ALA A 148 -3.25 0.05 16.43
C ALA A 148 -2.08 -0.45 15.60
N MET A 149 -1.59 0.34 14.65
CA MET A 149 -0.43 -0.02 13.82
C MET A 149 0.88 -0.06 14.63
N THR A 150 0.89 0.48 15.85
CA THR A 150 2.02 0.39 16.78
C THR A 150 1.87 -0.74 17.80
N GLY A 151 0.87 -1.61 17.64
CA GLY A 151 0.59 -2.72 18.54
C GLY A 151 -0.27 -2.37 19.76
N LYS A 152 -0.91 -1.19 19.74
CA LYS A 152 -1.87 -0.79 20.77
C LYS A 152 -3.26 -1.35 20.48
N ILE A 153 -4.04 -1.60 21.55
CA ILE A 153 -5.46 -1.95 21.41
C ILE A 153 -6.26 -0.65 21.38
N VAL A 154 -7.05 -0.47 20.33
CA VAL A 154 -7.94 0.70 20.16
C VAL A 154 -9.40 0.23 20.18
N GLY A 155 -10.21 0.76 21.10
CA GLY A 155 -11.60 0.38 21.34
C GLY A 155 -11.75 -0.99 21.98
N SER A 156 -11.44 -2.02 21.24
CA SER A 156 -11.35 -3.41 21.68
C SER A 156 -10.39 -4.15 20.76
N LYS A 157 -10.04 -5.37 21.17
CA LYS A 157 -9.28 -6.26 20.31
C LYS A 157 -9.97 -6.53 18.97
N GLU A 158 -11.27 -6.82 19.00
CA GLU A 158 -12.05 -7.07 17.79
C GLU A 158 -12.04 -5.85 16.86
N ILE A 159 -12.24 -4.63 17.40
CA ILE A 159 -12.19 -3.38 16.64
C ILE A 159 -10.79 -3.19 16.04
N THR A 160 -9.75 -3.37 16.83
CA THR A 160 -8.36 -3.26 16.39
C THR A 160 -8.04 -4.21 15.23
N GLU A 161 -8.47 -5.48 15.35
CA GLU A 161 -8.22 -6.48 14.32
C GLU A 161 -8.99 -6.19 13.03
N ARG A 162 -10.23 -5.71 13.14
CA ARG A 162 -11.03 -5.28 11.97
C ARG A 162 -10.38 -4.09 11.27
N PHE A 163 -9.91 -3.10 12.02
CA PHE A 163 -9.15 -1.98 11.45
C PHE A 163 -7.90 -2.45 10.70
N LEU A 164 -7.09 -3.33 11.31
CA LEU A 164 -5.89 -3.87 10.69
C LEU A 164 -6.22 -4.72 9.45
N TRP A 165 -7.36 -5.40 9.44
CA TRP A 165 -7.86 -6.12 8.28
C TRP A 165 -8.28 -5.16 7.17
N ASP A 166 -9.00 -4.08 7.49
CA ASP A 166 -9.40 -3.06 6.51
C ASP A 166 -8.19 -2.41 5.84
N ILE A 167 -7.13 -2.09 6.61
CA ILE A 167 -5.86 -1.59 6.05
C ILE A 167 -5.31 -2.57 4.99
N ARG A 168 -5.22 -3.86 5.33
CA ARG A 168 -4.67 -4.87 4.40
C ARG A 168 -5.55 -5.06 3.16
N ARG A 169 -6.86 -5.08 3.36
CA ARG A 169 -7.81 -5.21 2.26
C ARG A 169 -7.69 -4.03 1.28
N ILE A 170 -7.60 -2.81 1.80
CA ILE A 170 -7.45 -1.62 0.96
C ILE A 170 -6.10 -1.63 0.22
N GLN A 171 -5.02 -2.05 0.87
CA GLN A 171 -3.73 -2.23 0.20
C GLN A 171 -3.83 -3.23 -0.95
N ALA A 172 -4.49 -4.37 -0.74
CA ALA A 172 -4.70 -5.37 -1.79
C ALA A 172 -5.59 -4.84 -2.93
N ASP A 173 -6.67 -4.13 -2.60
CA ASP A 173 -7.56 -3.50 -3.59
C ASP A 173 -6.82 -2.44 -4.42
N LEU A 174 -6.03 -1.57 -3.78
CA LEU A 174 -5.25 -0.55 -4.48
C LEU A 174 -4.20 -1.19 -5.40
N LEU A 175 -3.54 -2.24 -4.96
CA LEU A 175 -2.60 -2.97 -5.79
C LEU A 175 -3.29 -3.56 -7.02
N ALA A 176 -4.41 -4.25 -6.80
CA ALA A 176 -5.15 -4.88 -7.89
C ALA A 176 -5.68 -3.85 -8.91
N ASP A 177 -6.27 -2.76 -8.43
CA ASP A 177 -6.93 -1.78 -9.29
C ASP A 177 -5.96 -0.76 -9.89
N ASN A 178 -5.03 -0.23 -9.07
CA ASN A 178 -4.17 0.89 -9.46
C ASN A 178 -2.88 0.46 -10.15
N TYR A 179 -2.42 -0.77 -9.94
CA TYR A 179 -1.23 -1.30 -10.61
C TYR A 179 -1.61 -2.25 -11.74
N TYR A 180 -2.14 -3.41 -11.42
CA TYR A 180 -2.45 -4.43 -12.42
C TYR A 180 -3.62 -4.02 -13.35
N GLY A 181 -4.72 -3.53 -12.78
CA GLY A 181 -5.87 -3.08 -13.55
C GLY A 181 -5.56 -1.87 -14.43
N GLU A 182 -4.78 -0.91 -13.91
CA GLU A 182 -4.34 0.24 -14.70
C GLU A 182 -3.36 -0.18 -15.81
N PHE A 183 -2.44 -1.09 -15.53
CA PHE A 183 -1.55 -1.65 -16.56
C PHE A 183 -2.33 -2.29 -17.70
N ARG A 184 -3.33 -3.11 -17.40
CA ARG A 184 -4.22 -3.67 -18.43
C ARG A 184 -4.90 -2.58 -19.25
N SER A 185 -5.45 -1.56 -18.57
CA SER A 185 -6.12 -0.44 -19.24
C SER A 185 -5.17 0.26 -20.21
N LEU A 186 -3.93 0.51 -19.77
CA LEU A 186 -2.89 1.12 -20.60
C LEU A 186 -2.51 0.21 -21.77
N CYS A 187 -2.29 -1.07 -21.59
CA CYS A 187 -2.03 -2.01 -22.67
C CYS A 187 -3.13 -1.97 -23.74
N ASN A 188 -4.39 -2.00 -23.30
CA ASN A 188 -5.55 -1.97 -24.21
C ASN A 188 -5.59 -0.69 -25.06
N GLN A 189 -5.18 0.47 -24.52
CA GLN A 189 -5.12 1.73 -25.27
C GLN A 189 -4.15 1.68 -26.45
N TYR A 190 -3.13 0.83 -26.36
CA TYR A 190 -2.13 0.63 -27.41
C TYR A 190 -2.40 -0.61 -28.30
N GLY A 191 -3.52 -1.31 -28.04
CA GLY A 191 -3.84 -2.55 -28.75
C GLY A 191 -2.95 -3.74 -28.36
N LEU A 192 -2.40 -3.69 -27.16
CA LEU A 192 -1.52 -4.73 -26.59
C LEU A 192 -2.29 -5.62 -25.61
N VAL A 193 -1.79 -6.83 -25.39
CA VAL A 193 -2.29 -7.75 -24.37
C VAL A 193 -1.44 -7.60 -23.10
N SER A 194 -2.10 -7.63 -21.96
CA SER A 194 -1.43 -7.65 -20.65
C SER A 194 -1.28 -9.07 -20.14
N TYR A 195 -0.13 -9.36 -19.54
CA TYR A 195 0.15 -10.59 -18.79
C TYR A 195 0.66 -10.21 -17.41
N CYS A 196 0.51 -11.09 -16.43
CA CYS A 196 1.13 -10.91 -15.13
C CYS A 196 1.45 -12.22 -14.44
N GLU A 197 2.43 -12.16 -13.55
CA GLU A 197 2.68 -13.16 -12.51
C GLU A 197 2.10 -12.63 -11.17
N PRO A 198 0.86 -13.03 -10.79
CA PRO A 198 0.16 -12.41 -9.66
C PRO A 198 0.54 -13.04 -8.32
N TYR A 199 1.81 -13.22 -8.03
CA TYR A 199 2.28 -13.88 -6.82
C TYR A 199 3.53 -13.24 -6.22
N ASP A 200 4.06 -13.85 -5.15
CA ASP A 200 5.18 -13.53 -4.29
C ASP A 200 4.79 -12.73 -3.04
N ARG A 201 5.69 -11.96 -2.47
CA ARG A 201 5.69 -11.48 -1.06
C ARG A 201 4.93 -10.18 -0.81
N GLY A 202 4.09 -9.77 -1.72
CA GLY A 202 3.32 -8.52 -1.60
C GLY A 202 2.04 -8.65 -0.75
N PRO A 203 1.33 -7.55 -0.50
CA PRO A 203 0.00 -7.55 0.13
C PRO A 203 -1.06 -7.88 -0.91
N MET A 204 -0.99 -9.07 -1.51
CA MET A 204 -1.79 -9.38 -2.69
C MET A 204 -2.73 -10.57 -2.46
N GLU A 205 -3.84 -10.50 -3.15
CA GLU A 205 -4.77 -11.60 -3.38
C GLU A 205 -4.61 -12.06 -4.82
N GLU A 206 -3.94 -13.18 -5.02
CA GLU A 206 -3.56 -13.68 -6.34
C GLU A 206 -4.73 -13.80 -7.32
N LEU A 207 -5.88 -14.30 -6.86
CA LEU A 207 -7.09 -14.43 -7.68
C LEU A 207 -7.69 -13.05 -8.03
N GLN A 208 -7.63 -12.09 -7.09
CA GLN A 208 -8.10 -10.73 -7.32
C GLN A 208 -7.27 -10.05 -8.40
N ILE A 209 -5.94 -10.15 -8.31
CA ILE A 209 -5.01 -9.59 -9.29
C ILE A 209 -5.21 -10.25 -10.65
N GLY A 210 -5.22 -11.58 -10.73
CA GLY A 210 -5.43 -12.32 -11.97
C GLY A 210 -6.76 -11.98 -12.66
N SER A 211 -7.77 -11.52 -11.92
CA SER A 211 -9.02 -11.04 -12.50
C SER A 211 -8.93 -9.65 -13.15
N ARG A 212 -7.87 -8.91 -12.88
CA ARG A 212 -7.65 -7.54 -13.40
C ARG A 212 -6.82 -7.49 -14.66
N VAL A 213 -6.08 -8.53 -14.98
CA VAL A 213 -5.13 -8.59 -16.11
C VAL A 213 -5.68 -9.32 -17.31
#